data_6c8d2c482bc3ed73d96bcf99ff1f546d
#
_entry.id   6c8d2c482bc3ed73d96bcf99ff1f546d
#
_cell.length_a   1.000
_cell.length_b   1.000
_cell.length_c   1.000
_cell.angle_alpha   90.00
_cell.angle_beta   90.00
_cell.angle_gamma   90.00
#
_symmetry.space_group_name_H-M   'P 1'
#
loop_
_entity.id
_entity.type
_entity.pdbx_description
1 polymer ?
#
loop_
_entity_poly.entity_id
_entity_poly.type
_entity_poly.pdbx_seq_one_letter_code
_entity_poly.pdbx_strand_id
1 'polypeptide(L)'
;MNANFPTKENLSEYKAMQLEIEMIKKEIKKTEDSISDLIAEGTVCDKVTGGLGGIQGFKIEGFPISLYEKRKKLLRKKVNRLRAKENDLIEYTEEIESFIDTIPMSRDRQIFKCAFIEGMTQQQIADNLSIDRSLVSKIISKYL
;
A
#
# COMPACT_ATOMS: atom_id res chain seq x y z
N MET A 1 18.98 -3.59 6.89
CA MET A 1 18.45 -4.92 6.54
C MET A 1 19.12 -5.98 7.39
N ASN A 2 18.35 -6.90 7.92
CA ASN A 2 18.92 -7.95 8.76
C ASN A 2 19.64 -8.99 7.93
N ALA A 3 20.71 -9.55 8.49
CA ALA A 3 21.48 -10.59 7.80
C ALA A 3 20.64 -11.83 7.48
N ASN A 4 19.53 -12.02 8.19
CA ASN A 4 18.66 -13.17 7.98
C ASN A 4 17.43 -12.86 7.12
N PHE A 5 17.41 -11.72 6.50
CA PHE A 5 16.32 -11.38 5.61
C PHE A 5 16.53 -12.01 4.22
N PRO A 6 15.47 -12.51 3.62
CA PRO A 6 14.14 -12.64 4.17
C PRO A 6 13.97 -13.93 4.95
N THR A 7 13.10 -13.91 5.95
CA THR A 7 12.73 -15.11 6.68
C THR A 7 11.49 -15.74 6.05
N LYS A 8 11.14 -16.94 6.49
CA LYS A 8 9.92 -17.60 6.01
C LYS A 8 8.69 -16.77 6.34
N GLU A 9 8.67 -16.16 7.53
CA GLU A 9 7.56 -15.30 7.94
C GLU A 9 7.46 -14.08 7.03
N ASN A 10 8.59 -13.47 6.71
CA ASN A 10 8.60 -12.29 5.82
C ASN A 10 8.07 -12.65 4.44
N LEU A 11 8.48 -13.81 3.92
CA LEU A 11 8.00 -14.25 2.61
C LEU A 11 6.51 -14.56 2.66
N SER A 12 6.03 -15.17 3.74
CA SER A 12 4.61 -15.50 3.88
C SER A 12 3.71 -14.27 3.94
N GLU A 13 4.27 -13.12 4.32
CA GLU A 13 3.51 -11.88 4.37
C GLU A 13 3.45 -11.13 3.05
N TYR A 14 4.19 -11.58 2.03
CA TYR A 14 4.25 -10.86 0.76
C TYR A 14 2.85 -10.56 0.19
N LYS A 15 1.99 -11.57 0.16
CA LYS A 15 0.66 -11.39 -0.43
C LYS A 15 -0.21 -10.44 0.41
N ALA A 16 -0.09 -10.53 1.73
CA ALA A 16 -0.79 -9.62 2.62
C ALA A 16 -0.29 -8.18 2.43
N MET A 17 1.02 -8.00 2.23
CA MET A 17 1.60 -6.68 1.96
C MET A 17 1.09 -6.11 0.63
N GLN A 18 0.96 -6.94 -0.40
CA GLN A 18 0.42 -6.49 -1.67
C GLN A 18 -1.03 -6.01 -1.53
N LEU A 19 -1.84 -6.72 -0.76
CA LEU A 19 -3.22 -6.31 -0.49
C LEU A 19 -3.25 -5.02 0.32
N GLU A 20 -2.35 -4.87 1.27
CA GLU A 20 -2.27 -3.64 2.07
C GLU A 20 -1.88 -2.45 1.21
N ILE A 21 -0.95 -2.62 0.28
CA ILE A 21 -0.57 -1.58 -0.67
C ILE A 21 -1.80 -1.12 -1.47
N GLU A 22 -2.60 -2.06 -1.96
CA GLU A 22 -3.82 -1.72 -2.70
C GLU A 22 -4.82 -0.95 -1.83
N MET A 23 -4.97 -1.34 -0.57
CA MET A 23 -5.85 -0.64 0.37
C MET A 23 -5.35 0.77 0.64
N ILE A 24 -4.03 0.94 0.82
CA ILE A 24 -3.44 2.25 1.06
C ILE A 24 -3.63 3.16 -0.15
N LYS A 25 -3.44 2.64 -1.37
CA LYS A 25 -3.67 3.42 -2.59
C LYS A 25 -5.10 3.94 -2.67
N LYS A 26 -6.06 3.09 -2.33
CA LYS A 26 -7.48 3.50 -2.31
C LYS A 26 -7.73 4.56 -1.26
N GLU A 27 -7.13 4.41 -0.09
CA GLU A 27 -7.30 5.38 0.98
C GLU A 27 -6.65 6.73 0.65
N ILE A 28 -5.50 6.72 -0.01
CA ILE A 28 -4.86 7.93 -0.48
C ILE A 28 -5.78 8.65 -1.46
N LYS A 29 -6.33 7.93 -2.43
CA LYS A 29 -7.23 8.52 -3.42
C LYS A 29 -8.46 9.12 -2.76
N LYS A 30 -9.05 8.38 -1.83
CA LYS A 30 -10.23 8.85 -1.09
C LYS A 30 -9.92 10.13 -0.30
N THR A 31 -8.74 10.17 0.32
CA THR A 31 -8.32 11.34 1.10
C THR A 31 -8.05 12.54 0.20
N GLU A 32 -7.40 12.30 -0.95
CA GLU A 32 -7.15 13.36 -1.93
C GLU A 32 -8.46 13.91 -2.50
N ASP A 33 -9.44 13.06 -2.73
CA ASP A 33 -10.78 13.50 -3.16
C ASP A 33 -11.43 14.36 -2.07
N SER A 34 -11.26 13.99 -0.80
CA SER A 34 -11.77 14.80 0.31
C SER A 34 -11.11 16.17 0.36
N ILE A 35 -9.80 16.25 0.05
CA ILE A 35 -9.10 17.53 -0.03
C ILE A 35 -9.66 18.37 -1.18
N SER A 36 -9.88 17.75 -2.34
CA SER A 36 -10.45 18.43 -3.50
C SER A 36 -11.84 18.97 -3.22
N ASP A 37 -12.66 18.18 -2.56
CA ASP A 37 -14.03 18.60 -2.17
C ASP A 37 -13.97 19.75 -1.19
N LEU A 38 -13.05 19.68 -0.23
CA LEU A 38 -12.91 20.73 0.75
C LEU A 38 -12.45 22.03 0.10
N ILE A 39 -11.53 21.95 -0.86
CA ILE A 39 -11.08 23.13 -1.59
C ILE A 39 -12.23 23.73 -2.40
N ALA A 40 -13.04 22.88 -3.03
CA ALA A 40 -14.20 23.35 -3.79
C ALA A 40 -15.20 24.08 -2.88
N GLU A 41 -15.45 23.55 -1.69
CA GLU A 41 -16.32 24.19 -0.71
C GLU A 41 -15.76 25.54 -0.27
N GLY A 42 -14.46 25.59 -0.01
CA GLY A 42 -13.79 26.83 0.36
C GLY A 42 -13.86 27.89 -0.73
N THR A 43 -13.71 27.46 -1.98
CA THR A 43 -13.80 28.35 -3.13
C THR A 43 -15.22 28.92 -3.26
N VAL A 44 -16.23 28.11 -3.06
CA VAL A 44 -17.63 28.54 -3.13
C VAL A 44 -17.90 29.56 -2.01
N CYS A 45 -17.42 29.28 -0.81
CA CYS A 45 -17.58 30.21 0.30
C CYS A 45 -16.88 31.55 0.04
N ASP A 46 -15.72 31.52 -0.59
CA ASP A 46 -14.98 32.73 -0.89
C ASP A 46 -15.74 33.54 -1.95
N LYS A 47 -16.34 32.91 -2.94
CA LYS A 47 -17.09 33.60 -3.96
C LYS A 47 -18.30 34.31 -3.37
N VAL A 48 -19.00 33.63 -2.50
CA VAL A 48 -20.17 34.19 -1.85
C VAL A 48 -19.76 35.41 -1.02
N THR A 49 -18.69 35.27 -0.26
CA THR A 49 -18.22 36.36 0.56
C THR A 49 -17.82 37.54 -0.29
N GLY A 50 -17.07 37.33 -1.33
CA GLY A 50 -16.62 38.38 -2.23
C GLY A 50 -17.77 39.03 -2.97
N GLY A 51 -18.72 38.23 -3.40
CA GLY A 51 -19.81 38.71 -4.20
C GLY A 51 -20.79 39.61 -3.47
N LEU A 52 -20.86 39.48 -2.19
CA LEU A 52 -21.83 40.28 -1.47
C LEU A 52 -21.20 41.25 -0.50
N GLY A 53 -20.09 41.77 -0.86
CA GLY A 53 -19.48 42.71 0.03
C GLY A 53 -19.10 42.00 1.28
N GLY A 54 -19.00 40.84 1.11
CA GLY A 54 -18.43 40.10 2.16
C GLY A 54 -19.19 39.86 3.39
N ILE A 55 -20.14 40.46 3.56
CA ILE A 55 -20.74 40.33 4.75
C ILE A 55 -21.32 39.11 4.97
N GLN A 56 -22.19 38.83 4.16
CA GLN A 56 -22.88 37.78 4.40
C GLN A 56 -22.15 36.60 4.32
N GLY A 57 -21.62 36.49 3.34
CA GLY A 57 -20.95 35.34 3.08
C GLY A 57 -20.39 34.82 4.30
N PHE A 58 -20.37 35.47 4.90
CA PHE A 58 -19.75 35.23 5.92
C PHE A 58 -20.35 34.54 6.89
N LYS A 59 -21.24 34.69 7.05
CA LYS A 59 -21.87 34.26 7.99
C LYS A 59 -21.78 32.95 8.05
N ILE A 60 -21.36 32.75 7.27
CA ILE A 60 -21.11 31.94 7.18
C ILE A 60 -21.09 30.82 7.64
N GLU A 61 -21.43 30.74 7.47
CA GLU A 61 -21.86 29.78 7.63
C GLU A 61 -21.12 28.72 7.85
N GLY A 62 -20.97 28.61 8.50
CA GLY A 62 -20.55 27.43 8.65
C GLY A 62 -19.17 26.97 8.49
N PHE A 63 -18.33 27.64 7.85
CA PHE A 63 -17.00 27.09 7.64
C PHE A 63 -15.96 28.15 7.87
N PRO A 64 -15.58 28.38 9.07
CA PRO A 64 -14.53 29.35 9.37
C PRO A 64 -13.27 29.02 8.59
N ILE A 65 -12.65 30.03 8.03
CA ILE A 65 -11.40 29.89 7.28
C ILE A 65 -10.33 29.15 8.07
N SER A 66 -10.20 29.46 9.35
CA SER A 66 -9.22 28.80 10.22
C SER A 66 -9.47 27.31 10.35
N LEU A 67 -10.72 26.91 10.43
CA LEU A 67 -11.08 25.50 10.52
C LEU A 67 -10.84 24.81 9.17
N TYR A 68 -11.14 25.50 8.09
CA TYR A 68 -10.91 25.00 6.74
C TYR A 68 -9.41 24.72 6.53
N GLU A 69 -8.55 25.68 6.84
CA GLU A 69 -7.11 25.50 6.70
C GLU A 69 -6.56 24.39 7.59
N LYS A 70 -7.07 24.31 8.80
CA LYS A 70 -6.67 23.27 9.74
C LYS A 70 -7.03 21.88 9.22
N ARG A 71 -8.25 21.73 8.71
CA ARG A 71 -8.71 20.45 8.18
C ARG A 71 -7.93 20.06 6.94
N LYS A 72 -7.68 21.00 6.03
CA LYS A 72 -6.90 20.76 4.84
C LYS A 72 -5.48 20.29 5.19
N LYS A 73 -4.87 20.92 6.18
CA LYS A 73 -3.54 20.54 6.65
C LYS A 73 -3.52 19.13 7.22
N LEU A 74 -4.53 18.77 8.01
CA LEU A 74 -4.63 17.45 8.60
C LEU A 74 -4.78 16.37 7.51
N LEU A 75 -5.60 16.63 6.49
CA LEU A 75 -5.78 15.69 5.40
C LEU A 75 -4.49 15.51 4.59
N ARG A 76 -3.76 16.58 4.35
CA ARG A 76 -2.46 16.49 3.66
C ARG A 76 -1.44 15.71 4.46
N LYS A 77 -1.42 15.88 5.78
CA LYS A 77 -0.55 15.08 6.64
C LYS A 77 -0.90 13.60 6.55
N LYS A 78 -2.19 13.29 6.48
CA LYS A 78 -2.65 11.91 6.34
C LYS A 78 -2.16 11.31 5.02
N VAL A 79 -2.27 12.03 3.92
CA VAL A 79 -1.78 11.57 2.62
C VAL A 79 -0.28 11.31 2.67
N ASN A 80 0.49 12.23 3.25
CA ASN A 80 1.94 12.06 3.35
C ASN A 80 2.32 10.82 4.17
N ARG A 81 1.61 10.58 5.27
CA ARG A 81 1.84 9.40 6.10
C ARG A 81 1.53 8.11 5.35
N LEU A 82 0.41 8.12 4.61
CA LEU A 82 0.01 6.94 3.82
C LEU A 82 0.99 6.66 2.70
N ARG A 83 1.48 7.69 2.04
CA ARG A 83 2.48 7.51 0.98
C ARG A 83 3.80 6.96 1.50
N ALA A 84 4.23 7.43 2.66
CA ALA A 84 5.43 6.91 3.28
C ALA A 84 5.28 5.43 3.60
N LYS A 85 4.13 5.03 4.14
CA LYS A 85 3.84 3.64 4.46
C LYS A 85 3.78 2.79 3.19
N GLU A 86 3.15 3.31 2.13
CA GLU A 86 3.09 2.63 0.85
C GLU A 86 4.49 2.38 0.30
N ASN A 87 5.35 3.39 0.32
CA ASN A 87 6.72 3.27 -0.17
C ASN A 87 7.53 2.23 0.61
N ASP A 88 7.38 2.19 1.93
CA ASP A 88 8.06 1.21 2.77
C ASP A 88 7.62 -0.22 2.42
N LEU A 89 6.33 -0.42 2.20
CA LEU A 89 5.80 -1.74 1.82
C LEU A 89 6.27 -2.15 0.42
N ILE A 90 6.28 -1.21 -0.53
CA ILE A 90 6.76 -1.48 -1.88
C ILE A 90 8.24 -1.89 -1.85
N GLU A 91 9.05 -1.15 -1.11
CA GLU A 91 10.47 -1.47 -0.96
C GLU A 91 10.66 -2.86 -0.38
N TYR A 92 9.87 -3.21 0.63
CA TYR A 92 9.95 -4.50 1.27
C TYR A 92 9.56 -5.63 0.31
N THR A 93 8.50 -5.46 -0.48
CA THR A 93 8.09 -6.47 -1.47
C THR A 93 9.11 -6.61 -2.59
N GLU A 94 9.77 -5.52 -2.99
CA GLU A 94 10.83 -5.57 -3.99
C GLU A 94 12.04 -6.34 -3.46
N GLU A 95 12.37 -6.22 -2.19
CA GLU A 95 13.45 -6.99 -1.58
C GLU A 95 13.14 -8.48 -1.60
N ILE A 96 11.89 -8.86 -1.36
CA ILE A 96 11.46 -10.25 -1.43
C ILE A 96 11.58 -10.78 -2.86
N GLU A 97 11.11 -10.01 -3.83
CA GLU A 97 11.22 -10.40 -5.24
C GLU A 97 12.68 -10.54 -5.66
N SER A 98 13.53 -9.62 -5.25
CA SER A 98 14.96 -9.68 -5.54
C SER A 98 15.61 -10.92 -4.96
N PHE A 99 15.23 -11.28 -3.74
CA PHE A 99 15.75 -12.50 -3.11
C PHE A 99 15.38 -13.73 -3.94
N ILE A 100 14.14 -13.83 -4.37
CA ILE A 100 13.68 -14.96 -5.17
C ILE A 100 14.47 -15.03 -6.48
N ASP A 101 14.73 -13.89 -7.10
CA ASP A 101 15.48 -13.84 -8.35
C ASP A 101 16.94 -14.27 -8.19
N THR A 102 17.50 -14.23 -6.97
CA THR A 102 18.86 -14.68 -6.72
C THR A 102 18.98 -16.21 -6.61
N ILE A 103 17.89 -16.91 -6.50
CA ILE A 103 17.90 -18.39 -6.41
C ILE A 103 18.41 -18.95 -7.74
N PRO A 104 19.50 -19.74 -7.72
CA PRO A 104 20.15 -20.15 -8.97
C PRO A 104 19.38 -21.09 -9.87
N MET A 105 18.61 -22.01 -9.30
CA MET A 105 17.88 -22.99 -10.11
C MET A 105 16.49 -22.50 -10.49
N SER A 106 16.18 -22.59 -11.78
CA SER A 106 14.87 -22.16 -12.29
C SER A 106 13.70 -22.83 -11.59
N ARG A 107 13.80 -24.14 -11.37
CA ARG A 107 12.75 -24.88 -10.67
C ARG A 107 12.52 -24.31 -9.26
N ASP A 108 13.60 -24.04 -8.54
CA ASP A 108 13.53 -23.54 -7.17
C ASP A 108 12.93 -22.13 -7.15
N ARG A 109 13.31 -21.29 -8.11
CA ARG A 109 12.70 -19.95 -8.23
C ARG A 109 11.20 -20.05 -8.47
N GLN A 110 10.78 -20.97 -9.33
CA GLN A 110 9.35 -21.17 -9.60
C GLN A 110 8.60 -21.62 -8.36
N ILE A 111 9.20 -22.52 -7.58
CA ILE A 111 8.60 -22.97 -6.33
C ILE A 111 8.39 -21.79 -5.37
N PHE A 112 9.41 -20.94 -5.22
CA PHE A 112 9.29 -19.76 -4.35
C PHE A 112 8.27 -18.77 -4.88
N LYS A 113 8.23 -18.53 -6.16
CA LYS A 113 7.20 -17.63 -6.75
C LYS A 113 5.79 -18.17 -6.52
N CYS A 114 5.59 -19.45 -6.74
CA CYS A 114 4.27 -20.06 -6.53
C CYS A 114 3.87 -20.02 -5.05
N ALA A 115 4.81 -20.33 -4.16
CA ALA A 115 4.50 -20.39 -2.73
C ALA A 115 4.24 -19.03 -2.12
N PHE A 116 5.09 -18.05 -2.41
CA PHE A 116 5.09 -16.79 -1.68
C PHE A 116 4.48 -15.62 -2.44
N ILE A 117 4.60 -15.60 -3.75
CA ILE A 117 3.98 -14.54 -4.54
C ILE A 117 2.56 -14.90 -4.91
N GLU A 118 2.33 -16.13 -5.39
CA GLU A 118 1.00 -16.55 -5.81
C GLU A 118 0.16 -17.16 -4.68
N GLY A 119 0.78 -17.51 -3.56
CA GLY A 119 0.07 -18.04 -2.42
C GLY A 119 -0.46 -19.46 -2.59
N MET A 120 0.21 -20.28 -3.41
CA MET A 120 -0.20 -21.66 -3.63
C MET A 120 0.23 -22.55 -2.47
N THR A 121 -0.56 -23.59 -2.22
CA THR A 121 -0.18 -24.60 -1.24
C THR A 121 0.92 -25.50 -1.80
N GLN A 122 1.66 -26.19 -0.94
CA GLN A 122 2.71 -27.10 -1.38
C GLN A 122 2.18 -28.18 -2.31
N GLN A 123 0.96 -28.66 -2.04
CA GLN A 123 0.34 -29.67 -2.91
C GLN A 123 0.02 -29.11 -4.30
N GLN A 124 -0.49 -27.88 -4.35
CA GLN A 124 -0.77 -27.22 -5.62
C GLN A 124 0.51 -27.00 -6.43
N ILE A 125 1.60 -26.62 -5.78
CA ILE A 125 2.90 -26.44 -6.43
C ILE A 125 3.41 -27.78 -6.96
N ALA A 126 3.33 -28.83 -6.14
CA ALA A 126 3.75 -30.16 -6.54
C ALA A 126 2.99 -30.64 -7.77
N ASP A 127 1.69 -30.47 -7.78
CA ASP A 127 0.84 -30.86 -8.92
C ASP A 127 1.16 -30.03 -10.16
N ASN A 128 1.39 -28.74 -9.97
CA ASN A 128 1.66 -27.83 -11.07
C ASN A 128 3.01 -28.09 -11.75
N LEU A 129 4.02 -28.46 -10.99
CA LEU A 129 5.36 -28.73 -11.50
C LEU A 129 5.64 -30.22 -11.70
N SER A 130 4.67 -31.07 -11.42
CA SER A 130 4.81 -32.55 -11.55
C SER A 130 5.96 -33.10 -10.71
N ILE A 131 6.05 -32.66 -9.47
CA ILE A 131 7.04 -33.15 -8.51
C ILE A 131 6.36 -33.54 -7.21
N ASP A 132 7.09 -34.18 -6.31
CA ASP A 132 6.53 -34.58 -5.02
C ASP A 132 6.41 -33.40 -4.06
N ARG A 133 5.36 -33.39 -3.26
CA ARG A 133 5.16 -32.38 -2.23
C ARG A 133 6.34 -32.34 -1.26
N SER A 134 6.91 -33.49 -0.92
CA SER A 134 8.07 -33.53 -0.03
C SER A 134 9.28 -32.81 -0.60
N LEU A 135 9.44 -32.86 -1.92
CA LEU A 135 10.52 -32.14 -2.60
C LEU A 135 10.28 -30.64 -2.52
N VAL A 136 9.05 -30.17 -2.67
CA VAL A 136 8.70 -28.76 -2.50
C VAL A 136 9.11 -28.27 -1.11
N SER A 137 8.74 -29.02 -0.08
CA SER A 137 9.08 -28.69 1.30
C SER A 137 10.59 -28.64 1.52
N LYS A 138 11.33 -29.59 0.97
CA LYS A 138 12.79 -29.64 1.10
C LYS A 138 13.46 -28.45 0.41
N ILE A 139 12.98 -28.07 -0.74
CA ILE A 139 13.54 -26.95 -1.50
C ILE A 139 13.30 -25.63 -0.74
N ILE A 140 12.11 -25.45 -0.21
CA ILE A 140 11.81 -24.25 0.58
C ILE A 140 12.73 -24.18 1.79
N SER A 141 12.91 -25.29 2.51
CA SER A 141 13.78 -25.35 3.68
C SER A 141 15.26 -25.13 3.35
N LYS A 142 15.66 -25.51 2.14
CA LYS A 142 17.06 -25.38 1.73
C LYS A 142 17.52 -23.92 1.69
N TYR A 143 16.66 -23.01 1.30
CA TYR A 143 17.01 -21.59 1.15
C TYR A 143 16.61 -20.74 2.35
N LEU A 144 15.91 -21.27 3.27
CA LEU A 144 15.46 -20.60 4.48
C LEU A 144 15.95 -21.32 5.71
#